data_52c25a573e92f3c991b11498198446a8
#
_entry.id   52c25a573e92f3c991b11498198446a8
#
_cell.length_a   1.000
_cell.length_b   1.000
_cell.length_c   1.000
_cell.angle_alpha   90.00
_cell.angle_beta   90.00
_cell.angle_gamma   90.00
#
_symmetry.space_group_name_H-M   'P 1'
#
loop_
_entity.id
_entity.type
_entity.pdbx_description
1 polymer ?
#
loop_
_entity_poly.entity_id
_entity_poly.type
_entity_poly.pdbx_seq_one_letter_code
_entity_poly.pdbx_strand_id
1 'polypeptide(L)'
;RDLVRSRGLGDVYKRQVEYTYNASPLIYRQDADGTVHKLNPDTTFSDIASENTSVTSLMTSMASPYVFCEMAETPALYEDQYDVKAGRWPEAYNECVLVLDATGSVTDYALYALGMRDNAELDKMIQQFAQNQNVDVPDDFKTYSYSDFLGKQFKLINSSDRYVYDETYSLWRDKSDDTDYMKQVVANGTDLTIVGVVQPAEDSSAAMLSSGIGYTHDLTLHVIEQAKSSAIVQQQMAAPQINVFTGEEFGADNSTSFDMSSMFSVDTDTLKNAFQFDTSALKFDLSGAFDLSSGSFDLSSLLDPDNFSLDLGDLPQPDM
;
A
#
# COMPACT_ATOMS: atom_id res chain seq x y z
N ARG A 1 -50.57 -4.69 -21.14
CA ARG A 1 -50.30 -3.91 -19.91
C ARG A 1 -49.00 -4.39 -19.20
N ASP A 2 -48.70 -5.69 -19.28
CA ASP A 2 -47.53 -6.27 -18.56
C ASP A 2 -46.22 -6.00 -19.31
N LEU A 3 -46.23 -5.82 -20.64
CA LEU A 3 -45.07 -5.47 -21.46
C LEU A 3 -44.52 -4.03 -21.20
N VAL A 4 -45.44 -3.11 -20.77
CA VAL A 4 -45.04 -1.75 -20.41
C VAL A 4 -44.39 -1.70 -19.02
N ARG A 5 -44.83 -2.56 -18.12
CA ARG A 5 -44.21 -2.70 -16.76
C ARG A 5 -42.82 -3.32 -16.84
N SER A 6 -42.61 -4.32 -17.68
CA SER A 6 -41.30 -4.95 -17.82
C SER A 6 -40.24 -4.04 -18.45
N ARG A 7 -40.66 -3.14 -19.37
CA ARG A 7 -39.75 -2.12 -19.92
C ARG A 7 -39.33 -1.08 -18.88
N GLY A 8 -40.28 -0.62 -18.05
CA GLY A 8 -39.94 0.32 -16.97
C GLY A 8 -39.02 -0.26 -15.92
N LEU A 9 -39.20 -1.52 -15.56
CA LEU A 9 -38.30 -2.22 -14.63
C LEU A 9 -36.90 -2.44 -15.24
N GLY A 10 -36.81 -2.77 -16.53
CA GLY A 10 -35.54 -2.97 -17.22
C GLY A 10 -34.69 -1.69 -17.30
N ASP A 11 -35.31 -0.54 -17.48
CA ASP A 11 -34.61 0.75 -17.52
C ASP A 11 -34.18 1.21 -16.11
N VAL A 12 -34.97 0.93 -15.07
CA VAL A 12 -34.60 1.21 -13.68
C VAL A 12 -33.37 0.38 -13.27
N TYR A 13 -33.37 -0.92 -13.59
CA TYR A 13 -32.20 -1.78 -13.29
C TYR A 13 -30.94 -1.40 -14.07
N LYS A 14 -31.08 -0.98 -15.31
CA LYS A 14 -29.93 -0.54 -16.12
C LYS A 14 -29.30 0.77 -15.63
N ARG A 15 -30.06 1.63 -14.96
CA ARG A 15 -29.55 2.87 -14.33
C ARG A 15 -28.88 2.66 -12.99
N GLN A 16 -28.95 1.46 -12.42
CA GLN A 16 -28.37 1.11 -11.13
C GLN A 16 -27.10 0.25 -11.25
N VAL A 17 -26.59 0.03 -12.46
CA VAL A 17 -25.31 -0.68 -12.65
C VAL A 17 -24.19 0.34 -12.67
N GLU A 18 -23.37 0.32 -11.66
CA GLU A 18 -22.13 1.07 -11.59
C GLU A 18 -20.95 0.13 -11.82
N TYR A 19 -19.97 0.59 -12.56
CA TYR A 19 -18.73 -0.13 -12.79
C TYR A 19 -17.67 0.42 -11.86
N THR A 20 -17.05 -0.48 -11.10
CA THR A 20 -15.90 -0.16 -10.27
C THR A 20 -14.64 -0.77 -10.88
N TYR A 21 -13.53 -0.06 -10.80
CA TYR A 21 -12.25 -0.49 -11.31
C TYR A 21 -11.28 -0.71 -10.16
N ASN A 22 -10.47 -1.76 -10.23
CA ASN A 22 -9.38 -1.99 -9.28
C ASN A 22 -8.18 -1.10 -9.66
N ALA A 23 -8.40 0.20 -9.66
CA ALA A 23 -7.40 1.21 -9.97
C ALA A 23 -7.47 2.30 -8.90
N SER A 24 -6.39 2.44 -8.13
CA SER A 24 -6.28 3.50 -7.11
C SER A 24 -5.44 4.64 -7.66
N PRO A 25 -5.96 5.88 -7.67
CA PRO A 25 -5.17 7.04 -8.06
C PRO A 25 -4.01 7.23 -7.08
N LEU A 26 -2.82 7.54 -7.59
CA LEU A 26 -1.67 7.89 -6.75
C LEU A 26 -1.72 9.36 -6.40
N ILE A 27 -2.05 9.65 -5.14
CA ILE A 27 -2.22 11.02 -4.65
C ILE A 27 -1.14 11.30 -3.61
N TYR A 28 -0.47 12.43 -3.80
CA TYR A 28 0.58 12.93 -2.93
C TYR A 28 0.26 14.34 -2.45
N ARG A 29 0.80 14.71 -1.30
CA ARG A 29 0.92 16.09 -0.88
C ARG A 29 2.39 16.48 -0.92
N GLN A 30 2.67 17.68 -1.40
CA GLN A 30 3.99 18.28 -1.33
C GLN A 30 3.95 19.45 -0.36
N ASP A 31 4.81 19.42 0.64
CA ASP A 31 4.96 20.51 1.61
C ASP A 31 5.83 21.64 1.05
N ALA A 32 5.82 22.79 1.71
CA ALA A 32 6.53 23.99 1.27
C ALA A 32 8.07 23.81 1.23
N ASP A 33 8.61 22.87 2.00
CA ASP A 33 10.03 22.47 2.00
C ASP A 33 10.38 21.46 0.90
N GLY A 34 9.39 21.05 0.09
CA GLY A 34 9.54 20.07 -0.97
C GLY A 34 9.43 18.62 -0.51
N THR A 35 9.15 18.36 0.76
CA THR A 35 8.86 17.01 1.25
C THR A 35 7.57 16.49 0.63
N VAL A 36 7.57 15.22 0.20
CA VAL A 36 6.41 14.58 -0.43
C VAL A 36 5.88 13.48 0.46
N HIS A 37 4.55 13.51 0.67
CA HIS A 37 3.82 12.51 1.45
C HIS A 37 2.85 11.78 0.54
N LYS A 38 2.93 10.45 0.50
CA LYS A 38 1.97 9.62 -0.22
C LYS A 38 0.70 9.51 0.61
N LEU A 39 -0.43 9.90 0.03
CA LEU A 39 -1.72 9.93 0.72
C LEU A 39 -2.69 8.85 0.23
N ASN A 40 -2.53 8.40 -1.02
CA ASN A 40 -3.35 7.34 -1.60
C ASN A 40 -2.55 6.52 -2.64
N PRO A 41 -2.64 5.19 -2.68
CA PRO A 41 -3.13 4.38 -1.57
C PRO A 41 -2.25 4.57 -0.34
N ASP A 42 -2.91 4.65 0.81
CA ASP A 42 -2.19 4.80 2.06
C ASP A 42 -1.52 3.48 2.46
N THR A 43 -0.22 3.54 2.68
CA THR A 43 0.59 2.40 3.12
C THR A 43 1.19 2.62 4.52
N THR A 44 0.94 3.78 5.12
CA THR A 44 1.53 4.18 6.42
C THR A 44 1.30 3.13 7.51
N PHE A 45 0.13 2.52 7.52
CA PHE A 45 -0.22 1.49 8.49
C PHE A 45 0.08 0.06 8.01
N SER A 46 0.23 -0.18 6.70
CA SER A 46 0.51 -1.51 6.17
C SER A 46 1.92 -2.00 6.54
N ASP A 47 2.88 -1.07 6.61
CA ASP A 47 4.27 -1.40 6.93
C ASP A 47 4.43 -1.78 8.41
N ILE A 48 3.65 -1.14 9.30
CA ILE A 48 3.58 -1.50 10.73
C ILE A 48 2.77 -2.78 10.95
N ALA A 49 1.77 -2.99 10.12
CA ALA A 49 0.87 -4.15 10.18
C ALA A 49 1.58 -5.46 9.85
N SER A 50 2.60 -5.44 9.02
CA SER A 50 3.35 -6.64 8.64
C SER A 50 4.11 -7.25 9.82
N GLU A 51 4.42 -6.47 10.85
CA GLU A 51 5.18 -6.91 12.01
C GLU A 51 4.31 -7.29 13.24
N ASN A 52 3.04 -6.86 13.31
CA ASN A 52 2.22 -7.10 14.50
C ASN A 52 0.71 -7.20 14.23
N THR A 53 0.20 -8.41 14.15
CA THR A 53 -1.21 -8.73 13.77
C THR A 53 -2.27 -8.14 14.70
N SER A 54 -1.98 -7.97 15.99
CA SER A 54 -2.91 -7.44 17.00
C SER A 54 -3.10 -5.92 16.83
N VAL A 55 -2.01 -5.24 16.46
CA VAL A 55 -1.95 -3.81 16.22
C VAL A 55 -2.76 -3.45 14.98
N THR A 56 -2.63 -4.24 13.91
CA THR A 56 -3.38 -4.08 12.66
C THR A 56 -4.87 -4.11 12.85
N SER A 57 -5.38 -5.08 13.62
CA SER A 57 -6.82 -5.23 13.84
C SER A 57 -7.41 -4.05 14.61
N LEU A 58 -6.68 -3.51 15.59
CA LEU A 58 -7.14 -2.37 16.37
C LEU A 58 -7.13 -1.07 15.55
N MET A 59 -6.07 -0.83 14.78
CA MET A 59 -5.96 0.37 13.95
C MET A 59 -6.91 0.34 12.75
N THR A 60 -7.10 -0.82 12.12
CA THR A 60 -8.09 -0.99 11.04
C THR A 60 -9.52 -0.77 11.54
N SER A 61 -9.79 -1.02 12.82
CA SER A 61 -11.12 -0.80 13.42
C SER A 61 -11.33 0.63 13.90
N MET A 62 -10.27 1.39 14.19
CA MET A 62 -10.34 2.75 14.75
C MET A 62 -10.16 3.87 13.71
N ALA A 63 -9.45 3.59 12.62
CA ALA A 63 -9.27 4.52 11.51
C ALA A 63 -9.90 3.92 10.25
N SER A 64 -10.78 4.67 9.57
CA SER A 64 -11.06 4.34 8.18
C SER A 64 -9.72 4.49 7.43
N PRO A 65 -9.14 3.41 6.92
CA PRO A 65 -7.80 3.47 6.32
C PRO A 65 -7.78 4.25 5.00
N TYR A 66 -8.95 4.72 4.57
CA TYR A 66 -9.12 5.41 3.30
C TYR A 66 -9.51 6.86 3.54
N VAL A 67 -8.50 7.75 3.41
CA VAL A 67 -8.77 9.18 3.38
C VAL A 67 -9.46 9.57 2.08
N PHE A 68 -9.07 8.93 0.96
CA PHE A 68 -9.64 9.18 -0.36
C PHE A 68 -10.58 8.05 -0.75
N CYS A 69 -11.79 8.41 -1.14
CA CYS A 69 -12.84 7.48 -1.55
C CYS A 69 -13.40 7.89 -2.93
N GLU A 70 -13.60 6.91 -3.79
CA GLU A 70 -14.30 7.14 -5.06
C GLU A 70 -15.78 7.37 -4.81
N MET A 71 -16.33 8.44 -5.40
CA MET A 71 -17.76 8.67 -5.40
C MET A 71 -18.40 7.90 -6.58
N ALA A 72 -19.67 7.55 -6.41
CA ALA A 72 -20.42 6.89 -7.48
C ALA A 72 -20.43 7.74 -8.77
N GLU A 73 -20.46 7.07 -9.94
CA GLU A 73 -20.50 7.72 -11.25
C GLU A 73 -21.71 8.66 -11.39
N THR A 74 -22.84 8.28 -10.76
CA THR A 74 -24.11 9.00 -10.92
C THR A 74 -24.36 9.91 -9.70
N PRO A 75 -24.18 11.25 -9.83
CA PRO A 75 -24.37 12.21 -8.73
C PRO A 75 -25.77 12.16 -8.08
N ALA A 76 -26.81 11.87 -8.87
CA ALA A 76 -28.18 11.75 -8.36
C ALA A 76 -28.37 10.61 -7.32
N LEU A 77 -27.39 9.74 -7.14
CA LEU A 77 -27.45 8.70 -6.10
C LEU A 77 -27.08 9.24 -4.71
N TYR A 78 -26.34 10.34 -4.63
CA TYR A 78 -25.83 10.84 -3.36
C TYR A 78 -26.09 12.34 -3.10
N GLU A 79 -26.16 13.19 -4.11
CA GLU A 79 -26.22 14.66 -3.91
C GLU A 79 -27.38 15.08 -3.01
N ASP A 80 -28.57 14.48 -3.19
CA ASP A 80 -29.77 14.79 -2.39
C ASP A 80 -29.67 14.36 -0.92
N GLN A 81 -28.61 13.57 -0.57
CA GLN A 81 -28.40 13.07 0.78
C GLN A 81 -27.49 14.00 1.62
N TYR A 82 -26.92 15.04 1.00
CA TYR A 82 -25.92 15.89 1.62
C TYR A 82 -26.22 17.37 1.44
N ASP A 83 -25.95 18.13 2.51
CA ASP A 83 -25.92 19.58 2.46
C ASP A 83 -24.53 20.06 2.04
N VAL A 84 -24.45 20.96 1.08
CA VAL A 84 -23.21 21.67 0.74
C VAL A 84 -22.97 22.77 1.77
N LYS A 85 -21.98 22.58 2.66
CA LYS A 85 -21.66 23.54 3.72
C LYS A 85 -20.76 24.68 3.23
N ALA A 86 -19.91 24.41 2.21
CA ALA A 86 -19.09 25.42 1.54
C ALA A 86 -18.72 24.95 0.13
N GLY A 87 -18.50 25.88 -0.80
CA GLY A 87 -18.11 25.59 -2.16
C GLY A 87 -19.21 24.95 -2.99
N ARG A 88 -18.87 23.89 -3.75
CA ARG A 88 -19.77 23.18 -4.67
C ARG A 88 -19.37 21.73 -4.83
N TRP A 89 -20.19 20.92 -5.47
CA TRP A 89 -19.82 19.59 -5.94
C TRP A 89 -18.74 19.65 -7.04
N PRO A 90 -17.88 18.61 -7.17
CA PRO A 90 -16.91 18.50 -8.24
C PRO A 90 -17.59 18.48 -9.62
N GLU A 91 -17.02 19.19 -10.60
CA GLU A 91 -17.46 19.24 -11.99
C GLU A 91 -16.38 18.72 -12.97
N ALA A 92 -15.14 18.59 -12.50
CA ALA A 92 -14.01 18.11 -13.27
C ALA A 92 -13.34 16.91 -12.58
N TYR A 93 -12.67 16.08 -13.38
CA TYR A 93 -11.99 14.87 -12.86
C TYR A 93 -10.95 15.17 -11.78
N ASN A 94 -10.34 16.34 -11.81
CA ASN A 94 -9.30 16.78 -10.87
C ASN A 94 -9.84 17.64 -9.72
N GLU A 95 -11.11 17.50 -9.41
CA GLU A 95 -11.76 18.14 -8.29
C GLU A 95 -12.23 17.10 -7.27
N CYS A 96 -12.14 17.46 -5.99
CA CYS A 96 -12.55 16.65 -4.85
C CYS A 96 -13.52 17.41 -3.95
N VAL A 97 -14.22 16.66 -3.11
CA VAL A 97 -15.09 17.18 -2.05
C VAL A 97 -14.67 16.59 -0.71
N LEU A 98 -14.65 17.41 0.34
CA LEU A 98 -14.50 16.92 1.71
C LEU A 98 -15.88 16.49 2.22
N VAL A 99 -16.01 15.22 2.58
CA VAL A 99 -17.23 14.64 3.16
C VAL A 99 -17.06 14.56 4.66
N LEU A 100 -17.84 15.33 5.38
CA LEU A 100 -17.90 15.31 6.85
C LEU A 100 -18.75 14.12 7.33
N ASP A 101 -18.59 13.75 8.59
CA ASP A 101 -19.51 12.82 9.22
C ASP A 101 -20.85 13.49 9.56
N ALA A 102 -21.80 12.72 10.09
CA ALA A 102 -23.13 13.24 10.47
C ALA A 102 -23.05 14.33 11.56
N THR A 103 -22.01 14.37 12.37
CA THR A 103 -21.78 15.39 13.42
C THR A 103 -21.10 16.65 12.90
N GLY A 104 -20.72 16.69 11.61
CA GLY A 104 -19.95 17.78 11.02
C GLY A 104 -18.47 17.72 11.34
N SER A 105 -17.98 16.57 11.79
CA SER A 105 -16.58 16.36 12.11
C SER A 105 -15.81 15.74 10.94
N VAL A 106 -14.49 15.91 10.98
CA VAL A 106 -13.54 15.25 10.08
C VAL A 106 -12.53 14.48 10.93
N THR A 107 -12.07 13.35 10.44
CA THR A 107 -11.09 12.54 11.18
C THR A 107 -9.75 13.28 11.29
N ASP A 108 -9.05 13.12 12.42
CA ASP A 108 -7.72 13.70 12.61
C ASP A 108 -6.76 13.27 11.49
N TYR A 109 -6.90 12.04 11.05
CA TYR A 109 -6.08 11.52 9.95
C TYR A 109 -6.29 12.28 8.64
N ALA A 110 -7.52 12.66 8.31
CA ALA A 110 -7.78 13.53 7.17
C ALA A 110 -7.18 14.93 7.35
N LEU A 111 -7.10 15.45 8.58
CA LEU A 111 -6.43 16.74 8.85
C LEU A 111 -4.92 16.66 8.60
N TYR A 112 -4.26 15.54 8.93
CA TYR A 112 -2.86 15.30 8.56
C TYR A 112 -2.70 15.23 7.04
N ALA A 113 -3.55 14.48 6.35
CA ALA A 113 -3.54 14.40 4.90
C ALA A 113 -3.72 15.76 4.22
N LEU A 114 -4.58 16.62 4.78
CA LEU A 114 -4.83 18.00 4.33
C LEU A 114 -3.68 18.96 4.64
N GLY A 115 -2.68 18.54 5.41
CA GLY A 115 -1.60 19.43 5.89
C GLY A 115 -2.07 20.49 6.88
N MET A 116 -3.16 20.22 7.58
CA MET A 116 -3.71 21.11 8.63
C MET A 116 -3.15 20.77 10.00
N ARG A 117 -2.54 19.59 10.14
CA ARG A 117 -1.73 19.12 11.27
C ARG A 117 -0.32 18.74 10.79
N ASP A 118 0.64 18.79 11.72
CA ASP A 118 2.05 18.47 11.42
C ASP A 118 2.25 16.95 11.32
N ASN A 119 2.71 16.47 10.18
CA ASN A 119 2.99 15.06 9.97
C ASN A 119 4.07 14.50 10.89
N ALA A 120 5.01 15.33 11.37
CA ALA A 120 6.00 14.90 12.34
C ALA A 120 5.37 14.43 13.66
N GLU A 121 4.20 15.00 14.06
CA GLU A 121 3.43 14.52 15.20
C GLU A 121 2.83 13.13 14.92
N LEU A 122 2.28 12.94 13.73
CA LEU A 122 1.72 11.64 13.32
C LEU A 122 2.82 10.58 13.29
N ASP A 123 3.97 10.87 12.68
CA ASP A 123 5.11 9.95 12.60
C ASP A 123 5.61 9.56 14.00
N LYS A 124 5.66 10.53 14.92
CA LYS A 124 6.03 10.27 16.32
C LYS A 124 5.00 9.34 17.00
N MET A 125 3.71 9.59 16.84
CA MET A 125 2.66 8.73 17.41
C MET A 125 2.74 7.31 16.85
N ILE A 126 2.98 7.17 15.55
CA ILE A 126 3.16 5.88 14.88
C ILE A 126 4.37 5.13 15.46
N GLN A 127 5.51 5.81 15.61
CA GLN A 127 6.72 5.21 16.20
C GLN A 127 6.52 4.79 17.65
N GLN A 128 5.89 5.63 18.48
CA GLN A 128 5.58 5.29 19.88
C GLN A 128 4.68 4.06 19.95
N PHE A 129 3.68 4.00 19.09
CA PHE A 129 2.78 2.88 19.02
C PHE A 129 3.48 1.58 18.57
N ALA A 130 4.32 1.63 17.54
CA ALA A 130 5.09 0.49 17.05
C ALA A 130 6.06 -0.07 18.13
N GLN A 131 6.55 0.81 19.02
CA GLN A 131 7.43 0.46 20.13
C GLN A 131 6.67 0.05 21.41
N ASN A 132 5.34 -0.09 21.37
CA ASN A 132 4.49 -0.35 22.53
C ASN A 132 4.68 0.69 23.68
N GLN A 133 4.97 1.94 23.32
CA GLN A 133 5.06 3.06 24.24
C GLN A 133 3.71 3.75 24.41
N ASN A 134 3.57 4.56 25.46
CA ASN A 134 2.41 5.44 25.57
C ASN A 134 2.43 6.45 24.42
N VAL A 135 1.32 6.52 23.68
CA VAL A 135 1.18 7.48 22.58
C VAL A 135 0.82 8.84 23.12
N ASP A 136 1.66 9.84 22.85
CA ASP A 136 1.39 11.25 23.18
C ASP A 136 0.39 11.80 22.15
N VAL A 137 -0.89 11.82 22.51
CA VAL A 137 -1.93 12.42 21.66
C VAL A 137 -1.96 13.93 21.92
N PRO A 138 -1.85 14.79 20.88
CA PRO A 138 -1.96 16.23 21.06
C PRO A 138 -3.32 16.64 21.63
N ASP A 139 -3.32 17.48 22.67
CA ASP A 139 -4.54 17.99 23.31
C ASP A 139 -5.12 19.24 22.62
N ASP A 140 -4.56 19.65 21.47
CA ASP A 140 -4.96 20.86 20.76
C ASP A 140 -6.14 20.60 19.81
N PHE A 141 -7.34 20.65 20.33
CA PHE A 141 -8.55 20.60 19.51
C PHE A 141 -8.74 21.94 18.79
N LYS A 142 -8.34 21.98 17.50
CA LYS A 142 -8.57 23.15 16.65
C LYS A 142 -9.94 23.04 15.98
N THR A 143 -10.68 24.13 16.00
CA THR A 143 -11.91 24.27 15.21
C THR A 143 -11.58 24.96 13.90
N TYR A 144 -12.03 24.39 12.80
CA TYR A 144 -11.83 24.92 11.46
C TYR A 144 -13.16 25.38 10.88
N SER A 145 -13.14 26.43 10.07
CA SER A 145 -14.30 26.80 9.27
C SER A 145 -14.35 25.95 8.00
N TYR A 146 -15.53 25.72 7.46
CA TYR A 146 -15.68 24.97 6.22
C TYR A 146 -14.87 25.57 5.06
N SER A 147 -14.72 26.89 5.03
CA SER A 147 -13.93 27.59 4.01
C SER A 147 -12.42 27.31 4.08
N ASP A 148 -11.88 26.86 5.22
CA ASP A 148 -10.46 26.59 5.39
C ASP A 148 -10.00 25.35 4.60
N PHE A 149 -10.95 24.52 4.22
CA PHE A 149 -10.72 23.32 3.42
C PHE A 149 -10.76 23.59 1.91
N LEU A 150 -11.43 24.67 1.49
CA LEU A 150 -11.54 25.00 0.07
C LEU A 150 -10.19 25.42 -0.52
N GLY A 151 -9.91 24.95 -1.73
CA GLY A 151 -8.67 25.27 -2.43
C GLY A 151 -7.43 24.48 -1.93
N LYS A 152 -7.58 23.56 -0.97
CA LYS A 152 -6.51 22.64 -0.62
C LYS A 152 -6.18 21.77 -1.82
N GLN A 153 -4.88 21.61 -2.09
CA GLN A 153 -4.38 20.92 -3.29
C GLN A 153 -3.53 19.71 -2.94
N PHE A 154 -3.67 18.73 -3.79
CA PHE A 154 -2.85 17.53 -3.82
C PHE A 154 -2.25 17.34 -5.21
N LYS A 155 -1.32 16.41 -5.36
CA LYS A 155 -0.71 16.05 -6.62
C LYS A 155 -1.10 14.63 -7.01
N LEU A 156 -1.74 14.51 -8.16
CA LEU A 156 -2.02 13.24 -8.82
C LEU A 156 -0.86 12.91 -9.75
N ILE A 157 -0.30 11.71 -9.62
CA ILE A 157 0.70 11.17 -10.56
C ILE A 157 0.22 9.85 -11.16
N ASN A 158 0.74 9.51 -12.33
CA ASN A 158 0.47 8.20 -12.90
C ASN A 158 1.36 7.14 -12.25
N SER A 159 0.84 5.93 -12.09
CA SER A 159 1.64 4.80 -11.58
C SER A 159 2.84 4.50 -12.46
N SER A 160 2.74 4.76 -13.76
CA SER A 160 3.83 4.62 -14.73
C SER A 160 5.00 5.57 -14.49
N ASP A 161 4.74 6.75 -13.92
CA ASP A 161 5.76 7.80 -13.77
C ASP A 161 6.79 7.47 -12.69
N ARG A 162 6.52 6.44 -11.89
CA ARG A 162 7.50 5.91 -10.91
C ARG A 162 8.57 5.04 -11.55
N TYR A 163 8.40 4.65 -12.79
CA TYR A 163 9.30 3.73 -13.48
C TYR A 163 10.15 4.45 -14.51
N VAL A 164 11.41 4.08 -14.59
CA VAL A 164 12.37 4.56 -15.59
C VAL A 164 12.88 3.38 -16.40
N TYR A 165 12.91 3.56 -17.72
CA TYR A 165 13.47 2.57 -18.62
C TYR A 165 14.99 2.56 -18.54
N ASP A 166 15.57 1.41 -18.25
CA ASP A 166 17.03 1.18 -18.26
C ASP A 166 17.42 0.59 -19.62
N GLU A 167 18.03 1.40 -20.47
CA GLU A 167 18.44 0.99 -21.82
C GLU A 167 19.53 -0.11 -21.80
N THR A 168 20.34 -0.17 -20.74
CA THR A 168 21.43 -1.15 -20.63
C THR A 168 20.90 -2.56 -20.47
N TYR A 169 19.85 -2.70 -19.69
CA TYR A 169 19.22 -4.00 -19.41
C TYR A 169 17.91 -4.20 -20.17
N SER A 170 17.42 -3.17 -20.87
CA SER A 170 16.12 -3.16 -21.56
C SER A 170 14.93 -3.47 -20.63
N LEU A 171 14.96 -2.98 -19.41
CA LEU A 171 13.97 -3.23 -18.35
C LEU A 171 13.47 -1.92 -17.74
N TRP A 172 12.27 -1.97 -17.16
CA TRP A 172 11.73 -0.88 -16.36
C TRP A 172 12.13 -1.04 -14.89
N ARG A 173 12.67 0.02 -14.30
CA ARG A 173 13.10 0.05 -12.90
C ARG A 173 12.17 0.94 -12.09
N ASP A 174 11.70 0.43 -10.95
CA ASP A 174 10.96 1.22 -9.97
C ASP A 174 11.90 2.25 -9.30
N LYS A 175 11.46 3.50 -9.27
CA LYS A 175 12.12 4.64 -8.66
C LYS A 175 11.33 5.22 -7.48
N SER A 176 10.36 4.47 -6.95
CA SER A 176 9.52 4.92 -5.83
C SER A 176 10.31 5.24 -4.57
N ASP A 177 11.45 4.58 -4.35
CA ASP A 177 12.34 4.79 -3.20
C ASP A 177 13.36 5.92 -3.42
N ASP A 178 13.48 6.43 -4.64
CA ASP A 178 14.36 7.55 -4.97
C ASP A 178 13.65 8.88 -4.63
N THR A 179 13.96 9.41 -3.45
CA THR A 179 13.29 10.60 -2.91
C THR A 179 13.41 11.81 -3.82
N ASP A 180 14.59 12.05 -4.43
CA ASP A 180 14.81 13.21 -5.28
C ASP A 180 14.07 13.06 -6.62
N TYR A 181 14.02 11.86 -7.15
CA TYR A 181 13.23 11.54 -8.33
C TYR A 181 11.74 11.75 -8.05
N MET A 182 11.22 11.19 -6.95
CA MET A 182 9.81 11.31 -6.58
C MET A 182 9.39 12.75 -6.30
N LYS A 183 10.25 13.59 -5.71
CA LYS A 183 9.98 15.03 -5.58
C LYS A 183 9.72 15.71 -6.91
N GLN A 184 10.51 15.38 -7.94
CA GLN A 184 10.34 15.95 -9.28
C GLN A 184 9.05 15.42 -9.95
N VAL A 185 8.78 14.11 -9.83
CA VAL A 185 7.57 13.50 -10.39
C VAL A 185 6.33 14.13 -9.77
N VAL A 186 6.29 14.25 -8.43
CA VAL A 186 5.16 14.83 -7.71
C VAL A 186 4.99 16.32 -8.04
N ALA A 187 6.08 17.09 -8.10
CA ALA A 187 6.01 18.51 -8.44
C ALA A 187 5.38 18.74 -9.83
N ASN A 188 5.61 17.82 -10.78
CA ASN A 188 5.03 17.86 -12.12
C ASN A 188 3.65 17.20 -12.21
N GLY A 189 3.15 16.59 -11.13
CA GLY A 189 1.86 15.94 -11.08
C GLY A 189 0.68 16.91 -11.30
N THR A 190 -0.46 16.36 -11.70
CA THR A 190 -1.69 17.13 -11.89
C THR A 190 -2.25 17.61 -10.55
N ASP A 191 -2.65 18.88 -10.49
CA ASP A 191 -3.31 19.42 -9.29
C ASP A 191 -4.70 18.83 -9.11
N LEU A 192 -4.96 18.28 -7.93
CA LEU A 192 -6.25 17.80 -7.47
C LEU A 192 -6.71 18.72 -6.35
N THR A 193 -7.87 19.36 -6.48
CA THR A 193 -8.29 20.48 -5.61
C THR A 193 -9.60 20.18 -4.91
N ILE A 194 -9.69 20.49 -3.61
CA ILE A 194 -10.95 20.47 -2.86
C ILE A 194 -11.78 21.69 -3.24
N VAL A 195 -12.94 21.45 -3.84
CA VAL A 195 -13.86 22.51 -4.31
C VAL A 195 -15.11 22.63 -3.47
N GLY A 196 -15.38 21.67 -2.58
CA GLY A 196 -16.55 21.68 -1.74
C GLY A 196 -16.37 20.95 -0.42
N VAL A 197 -17.24 21.26 0.52
CA VAL A 197 -17.40 20.58 1.80
C VAL A 197 -18.86 20.22 1.96
N VAL A 198 -19.14 18.92 2.16
CA VAL A 198 -20.50 18.38 2.27
C VAL A 198 -20.67 17.63 3.58
N GLN A 199 -21.88 17.62 4.09
CA GLN A 199 -22.27 16.92 5.31
C GLN A 199 -23.59 16.19 5.05
N PRO A 200 -23.78 14.97 5.57
CA PRO A 200 -25.08 14.29 5.50
C PRO A 200 -26.20 15.21 6.00
N ALA A 201 -27.27 15.31 5.24
CA ALA A 201 -28.45 16.09 5.64
C ALA A 201 -29.11 15.46 6.90
N GLU A 202 -29.65 16.29 7.77
CA GLU A 202 -30.23 15.84 9.07
C GLU A 202 -31.37 14.84 8.89
N ASP A 203 -32.11 14.94 7.80
CA ASP A 203 -33.23 14.07 7.45
C ASP A 203 -32.82 12.85 6.58
N SER A 204 -31.56 12.75 6.22
CA SER A 204 -31.05 11.62 5.44
C SER A 204 -30.99 10.37 6.30
N SER A 205 -31.73 9.32 5.89
CA SER A 205 -31.73 8.03 6.57
C SER A 205 -30.50 7.17 6.30
N ALA A 206 -29.72 7.51 5.28
CA ALA A 206 -28.50 6.82 4.89
C ALA A 206 -27.55 7.79 4.15
N ALA A 207 -26.28 7.80 4.54
CA ALA A 207 -25.21 8.50 3.84
C ALA A 207 -24.47 7.53 2.95
N MET A 208 -24.45 7.75 1.65
CA MET A 208 -23.82 6.83 0.69
C MET A 208 -22.30 7.02 0.63
N LEU A 209 -21.81 8.26 0.80
CA LEU A 209 -20.41 8.57 0.74
C LEU A 209 -19.74 8.34 2.12
N SER A 210 -18.56 7.76 2.09
CA SER A 210 -17.73 7.64 3.28
C SER A 210 -17.17 9.01 3.69
N SER A 211 -17.06 9.27 4.99
CA SER A 211 -16.35 10.45 5.50
C SER A 211 -14.89 10.42 5.06
N GLY A 212 -14.39 11.57 4.59
CA GLY A 212 -13.05 11.72 4.03
C GLY A 212 -13.04 12.60 2.78
N ILE A 213 -12.13 12.36 1.85
CA ILE A 213 -12.02 13.13 0.61
C ILE A 213 -12.60 12.32 -0.53
N GLY A 214 -13.77 12.74 -1.03
CA GLY A 214 -14.44 12.15 -2.17
C GLY A 214 -13.84 12.64 -3.48
N TYR A 215 -13.41 11.73 -4.35
CA TYR A 215 -13.00 12.05 -5.72
C TYR A 215 -13.98 11.45 -6.74
N THR A 216 -14.03 12.02 -7.93
CA THR A 216 -14.98 11.63 -8.96
C THR A 216 -14.60 10.31 -9.61
N HIS A 217 -15.57 9.56 -10.11
CA HIS A 217 -15.36 8.39 -10.97
C HIS A 217 -14.52 8.74 -12.21
N ASP A 218 -14.71 9.96 -12.76
CA ASP A 218 -13.94 10.47 -13.90
C ASP A 218 -12.44 10.54 -13.60
N LEU A 219 -12.02 10.73 -12.33
CA LEU A 219 -10.61 10.64 -11.95
C LEU A 219 -10.07 9.24 -12.15
N THR A 220 -10.81 8.21 -11.76
CA THR A 220 -10.42 6.81 -11.99
C THR A 220 -10.29 6.53 -13.50
N LEU A 221 -11.26 6.97 -14.31
CA LEU A 221 -11.20 6.80 -15.75
C LEU A 221 -10.00 7.53 -16.36
N HIS A 222 -9.72 8.76 -15.89
CA HIS A 222 -8.55 9.53 -16.32
C HIS A 222 -7.24 8.79 -16.02
N VAL A 223 -7.08 8.26 -14.82
CA VAL A 223 -5.89 7.47 -14.41
C VAL A 223 -5.71 6.24 -15.29
N ILE A 224 -6.79 5.52 -15.59
CA ILE A 224 -6.76 4.35 -16.48
C ILE A 224 -6.33 4.74 -17.88
N GLU A 225 -6.84 5.83 -18.43
CA GLU A 225 -6.52 6.29 -19.78
C GLU A 225 -5.06 6.76 -19.88
N GLN A 226 -4.57 7.48 -18.87
CA GLN A 226 -3.16 7.87 -18.78
C GLN A 226 -2.24 6.64 -18.66
N ALA A 227 -2.62 5.64 -17.84
CA ALA A 227 -1.88 4.40 -17.74
C ALA A 227 -1.79 3.66 -19.09
N LYS A 228 -2.89 3.56 -19.84
CA LYS A 228 -2.91 2.94 -21.17
C LYS A 228 -1.98 3.64 -22.16
N SER A 229 -1.84 4.95 -22.08
CA SER A 229 -0.99 5.74 -22.99
C SER A 229 0.51 5.69 -22.59
N SER A 230 0.84 5.19 -21.40
CA SER A 230 2.21 5.15 -20.93
C SER A 230 3.09 4.15 -21.70
N ALA A 231 4.38 4.48 -21.86
CA ALA A 231 5.33 3.66 -22.60
C ALA A 231 5.49 2.25 -22.03
N ILE A 232 5.50 2.12 -20.70
CA ILE A 232 5.64 0.83 -20.02
C ILE A 232 4.43 -0.09 -20.32
N VAL A 233 3.20 0.45 -20.28
CA VAL A 233 1.98 -0.32 -20.58
C VAL A 233 1.93 -0.67 -22.06
N GLN A 234 2.29 0.26 -22.95
CA GLN A 234 2.36 0.00 -24.40
C GLN A 234 3.37 -1.10 -24.71
N GLN A 235 4.54 -1.10 -24.07
CA GLN A 235 5.55 -2.15 -24.23
C GLN A 235 5.02 -3.51 -23.72
N GLN A 236 4.37 -3.54 -22.55
CA GLN A 236 3.77 -4.76 -22.03
C GLN A 236 2.66 -5.30 -22.95
N MET A 237 1.84 -4.43 -23.52
CA MET A 237 0.79 -4.84 -24.46
C MET A 237 1.35 -5.33 -25.79
N ALA A 238 2.48 -4.79 -26.25
CA ALA A 238 3.14 -5.22 -27.47
C ALA A 238 3.79 -6.60 -27.33
N ALA A 239 4.20 -6.97 -26.11
CA ALA A 239 4.82 -8.26 -25.78
C ALA A 239 4.15 -8.89 -24.54
N PRO A 240 2.89 -9.36 -24.62
CA PRO A 240 2.10 -9.75 -23.45
C PRO A 240 2.65 -11.00 -22.73
N GLN A 241 3.54 -11.75 -23.36
CA GLN A 241 4.19 -12.91 -22.76
C GLN A 241 5.46 -12.56 -21.97
N ILE A 242 6.03 -11.38 -22.18
CA ILE A 242 7.28 -10.95 -21.56
C ILE A 242 6.96 -9.95 -20.42
N ASN A 243 7.48 -10.20 -19.26
CA ASN A 243 7.41 -9.26 -18.13
C ASN A 243 8.39 -8.10 -18.37
N VAL A 244 7.91 -6.88 -18.51
CA VAL A 244 8.73 -5.70 -18.78
C VAL A 244 9.67 -5.31 -17.64
N PHE A 245 9.48 -5.86 -16.42
CA PHE A 245 10.33 -5.63 -15.26
C PHE A 245 11.49 -6.61 -15.16
N THR A 246 11.29 -7.85 -15.64
CA THR A 246 12.31 -8.92 -15.55
C THR A 246 12.91 -9.28 -16.89
N GLY A 247 12.21 -8.97 -17.99
CA GLY A 247 12.60 -9.39 -19.33
C GLY A 247 12.35 -10.87 -19.65
N GLU A 248 11.69 -11.60 -18.74
CA GLU A 248 11.43 -13.03 -18.84
C GLU A 248 9.99 -13.32 -19.23
N GLU A 249 9.72 -14.51 -19.75
CA GLU A 249 8.35 -14.94 -20.04
C GLU A 249 7.55 -15.15 -18.76
N PHE A 250 6.29 -14.73 -18.74
CA PHE A 250 5.38 -15.04 -17.64
C PHE A 250 5.17 -16.55 -17.53
N GLY A 251 5.37 -17.09 -16.32
CA GLY A 251 5.25 -18.53 -16.05
C GLY A 251 6.44 -19.36 -16.55
N ALA A 252 7.53 -18.71 -16.99
CA ALA A 252 8.80 -19.38 -17.06
C ALA A 252 9.10 -19.93 -15.65
N ASP A 253 9.16 -21.25 -15.54
CA ASP A 253 9.60 -21.90 -14.31
C ASP A 253 11.06 -21.48 -14.06
N ASN A 254 11.24 -20.37 -13.39
CA ASN A 254 12.51 -19.95 -12.80
C ASN A 254 12.85 -20.81 -11.57
N SER A 255 12.30 -22.01 -11.51
CA SER A 255 12.96 -23.12 -10.87
C SER A 255 14.18 -23.54 -11.72
N THR A 256 15.06 -22.61 -12.07
CA THR A 256 16.46 -22.96 -11.99
C THR A 256 16.61 -23.38 -10.54
N SER A 257 16.51 -24.69 -10.33
CA SER A 257 17.06 -25.30 -9.14
C SER A 257 18.42 -24.63 -9.00
N PHE A 258 18.49 -23.68 -8.07
CA PHE A 258 19.74 -23.06 -7.70
C PHE A 258 20.52 -24.24 -7.16
N ASP A 259 21.30 -24.85 -8.03
CA ASP A 259 22.10 -26.00 -7.67
C ASP A 259 23.20 -25.47 -6.74
N MET A 260 22.82 -25.37 -5.45
CA MET A 260 23.76 -25.01 -4.39
C MET A 260 24.98 -25.93 -4.41
N SER A 261 24.86 -27.14 -4.97
CA SER A 261 25.98 -28.09 -5.09
C SER A 261 27.03 -27.61 -6.09
N SER A 262 26.63 -26.81 -7.10
CA SER A 262 27.58 -26.23 -8.07
C SER A 262 28.32 -24.99 -7.56
N MET A 263 27.76 -24.28 -6.57
CA MET A 263 28.40 -23.11 -5.94
C MET A 263 29.32 -23.45 -4.77
N PHE A 264 29.11 -24.59 -4.14
CA PHE A 264 29.94 -25.06 -3.05
C PHE A 264 30.64 -26.36 -3.48
N SER A 265 31.66 -26.26 -4.32
CA SER A 265 32.69 -27.30 -4.30
C SER A 265 33.48 -27.11 -3.01
N VAL A 266 32.91 -27.58 -1.89
CA VAL A 266 33.63 -27.64 -0.64
C VAL A 266 34.68 -28.71 -0.80
N ASP A 267 35.93 -28.30 -0.97
CA ASP A 267 37.07 -29.22 -0.86
C ASP A 267 37.07 -29.73 0.59
N THR A 268 36.47 -30.91 0.77
CA THR A 268 36.32 -31.54 2.07
C THR A 268 37.66 -31.84 2.73
N ASP A 269 38.74 -31.89 1.99
CA ASP A 269 40.09 -32.12 2.51
C ASP A 269 40.70 -30.82 3.03
N THR A 270 40.40 -29.69 2.38
CA THR A 270 40.76 -28.35 2.90
C THR A 270 39.93 -27.99 4.15
N LEU A 271 38.64 -28.38 4.22
CA LEU A 271 37.81 -28.17 5.40
C LEU A 271 38.29 -29.02 6.59
N LYS A 272 38.63 -30.27 6.37
CA LYS A 272 39.20 -31.14 7.42
C LYS A 272 40.52 -30.62 7.99
N ASN A 273 41.30 -29.94 7.15
CA ASN A 273 42.57 -29.36 7.57
C ASN A 273 42.44 -27.98 8.21
N ALA A 274 41.38 -27.23 7.90
CA ALA A 274 41.12 -25.92 8.47
C ALA A 274 40.47 -25.98 9.86
N PHE A 275 39.71 -27.02 10.14
CA PHE A 275 39.07 -27.23 11.44
C PHE A 275 39.57 -28.53 12.05
N GLN A 276 40.65 -28.45 12.84
CA GLN A 276 41.07 -29.55 13.73
C GLN A 276 40.07 -29.62 14.88
N PHE A 277 38.84 -30.05 14.65
CA PHE A 277 37.92 -30.40 15.70
C PHE A 277 38.22 -31.85 16.12
N ASP A 278 38.44 -32.04 17.39
CA ASP A 278 38.42 -33.38 17.98
C ASP A 278 36.99 -33.92 17.86
N THR A 279 36.76 -34.70 16.83
CA THR A 279 35.45 -35.28 16.52
C THR A 279 35.03 -36.37 17.51
N SER A 280 35.87 -36.71 18.49
CA SER A 280 35.54 -37.73 19.50
C SER A 280 34.47 -37.21 20.48
N ALA A 281 34.30 -35.88 20.62
CA ALA A 281 33.30 -35.24 21.49
C ALA A 281 31.96 -34.91 20.81
N LEU A 282 31.88 -34.94 19.49
CA LEU A 282 30.67 -34.58 18.73
C LEU A 282 30.09 -35.83 18.04
N LYS A 283 29.11 -36.43 18.66
CA LYS A 283 28.30 -37.48 18.03
C LYS A 283 27.14 -36.82 17.26
N PHE A 284 27.38 -36.40 16.03
CA PHE A 284 26.29 -36.06 15.11
C PHE A 284 25.95 -37.31 14.30
N ASP A 285 24.76 -37.82 14.51
CA ASP A 285 24.20 -38.82 13.56
C ASP A 285 23.50 -38.05 12.45
N LEU A 286 24.23 -37.82 11.38
CA LEU A 286 23.73 -37.17 10.16
C LEU A 286 23.08 -38.16 9.19
N SER A 287 22.91 -39.41 9.55
CA SER A 287 22.39 -40.44 8.67
C SER A 287 20.93 -40.20 8.26
N GLY A 288 20.18 -39.42 9.03
CA GLY A 288 18.81 -39.05 8.70
C GLY A 288 18.66 -37.68 7.95
N ALA A 289 19.72 -36.87 7.89
CA ALA A 289 19.66 -35.52 7.31
C ALA A 289 19.97 -35.49 5.78
N PHE A 290 20.60 -36.56 5.25
CA PHE A 290 20.94 -36.64 3.85
C PHE A 290 20.32 -37.89 3.21
N ASP A 291 19.23 -37.66 2.46
CA ASP A 291 18.76 -38.69 1.52
C ASP A 291 19.44 -38.45 0.17
N LEU A 292 20.51 -39.17 -0.05
CA LEU A 292 21.29 -39.15 -1.30
C LEU A 292 20.50 -39.65 -2.53
N SER A 293 19.33 -40.27 -2.33
CA SER A 293 18.52 -40.80 -3.42
C SER A 293 17.53 -39.77 -3.99
N SER A 294 17.15 -38.74 -3.22
CA SER A 294 16.17 -37.72 -3.60
C SER A 294 16.75 -36.32 -3.80
N GLY A 295 17.99 -36.07 -3.39
CA GLY A 295 18.61 -34.74 -3.48
C GLY A 295 17.93 -33.66 -2.63
N SER A 296 17.10 -34.03 -1.64
CA SER A 296 16.41 -33.10 -0.77
C SER A 296 17.16 -32.95 0.56
N PHE A 297 17.30 -31.70 1.01
CA PHE A 297 17.84 -31.33 2.30
C PHE A 297 16.68 -30.97 3.24
N ASP A 298 16.43 -31.81 4.24
CA ASP A 298 15.37 -31.56 5.23
C ASP A 298 15.98 -31.01 6.52
N LEU A 299 15.84 -29.69 6.71
CA LEU A 299 16.27 -28.99 7.90
C LEU A 299 15.39 -29.29 9.12
N SER A 300 14.20 -29.83 8.95
CA SER A 300 13.29 -30.09 10.06
C SER A 300 13.77 -31.20 10.98
N SER A 301 14.51 -32.17 10.41
CA SER A 301 15.13 -33.25 11.21
C SER A 301 16.34 -32.80 12.04
N LEU A 302 16.98 -31.69 11.68
CA LEU A 302 18.09 -31.09 12.41
C LEU A 302 17.63 -30.25 13.62
N LEU A 303 16.36 -29.84 13.62
CA LEU A 303 15.76 -29.01 14.67
C LEU A 303 14.89 -29.83 15.65
N ASP A 304 14.89 -31.17 15.51
CA ASP A 304 14.17 -32.05 16.43
C ASP A 304 14.94 -32.11 17.77
N PRO A 305 14.35 -31.65 18.89
CA PRO A 305 14.99 -31.64 20.19
C PRO A 305 15.44 -33.02 20.69
N ASP A 306 14.82 -34.10 20.19
CA ASP A 306 15.14 -35.47 20.57
C ASP A 306 16.41 -36.02 19.87
N ASN A 307 16.88 -35.34 18.80
CA ASN A 307 18.09 -35.68 18.06
C ASN A 307 19.31 -34.82 18.45
N PHE A 308 19.13 -33.85 19.33
CA PHE A 308 20.20 -32.95 19.77
C PHE A 308 20.56 -33.19 21.25
N SER A 309 21.61 -33.90 21.53
CA SER A 309 22.17 -34.02 22.85
C SER A 309 23.56 -33.37 22.91
N LEU A 310 23.65 -32.22 23.62
CA LEU A 310 24.91 -31.58 23.95
C LEU A 310 25.34 -32.06 25.32
N ASP A 311 26.40 -32.86 25.40
CA ASP A 311 27.04 -33.20 26.65
C ASP A 311 28.02 -32.08 27.02
N LEU A 312 27.62 -31.22 27.96
CA LEU A 312 28.39 -30.07 28.44
C LEU A 312 29.30 -30.42 29.66
N GLY A 313 29.62 -31.72 29.82
CA GLY A 313 30.25 -32.22 31.05
C GLY A 313 31.62 -31.66 31.41
N ASP A 314 32.39 -31.04 30.50
CA ASP A 314 33.78 -30.64 30.73
C ASP A 314 34.15 -29.23 30.25
N LEU A 315 33.29 -28.24 30.46
CA LEU A 315 33.70 -26.84 30.24
C LEU A 315 34.45 -26.30 31.49
N PRO A 316 35.69 -25.81 31.35
CA PRO A 316 36.39 -25.18 32.46
C PRO A 316 35.65 -23.94 32.94
N GLN A 317 35.36 -23.88 34.23
CA GLN A 317 34.75 -22.70 34.86
C GLN A 317 35.75 -21.52 34.80
N PRO A 318 35.31 -20.30 34.45
CA PRO A 318 36.17 -19.14 34.55
C PRO A 318 36.46 -18.86 36.04
N ASP A 319 37.75 -18.74 36.38
CA ASP A 319 38.18 -18.26 37.69
C ASP A 319 37.62 -16.84 37.94
N MET A 320 36.92 -16.68 39.09
CA MET A 320 36.47 -15.36 39.58
C MET A 320 37.60 -14.60 40.25
#